data_bdde8fb7244e296daf3a1e02771925e2
#
_entry.id   bdde8fb7244e296daf3a1e02771925e2
#
_cell.length_a   1.000
_cell.length_b   1.000
_cell.length_c   1.000
_cell.angle_alpha   90.00
_cell.angle_beta   90.00
_cell.angle_gamma   90.00
#
_symmetry.space_group_name_H-M   'P 1'
#
loop_
_entity.id
_entity.type
_entity.pdbx_description
1 polymer ?
#
loop_
_entity_poly.entity_id
_entity_poly.type
_entity_poly.pdbx_seq_one_letter_code
_entity_poly.pdbx_strand_id
1 'polypeptide(L)'
;MKKYRIIDSHCHIYPDKIAQKASDATANFYELPPSLDGRISTLLEHGEKAGIDHFIVQSVATTPKQVSSINRFIAASVAESGGRFTGLGTLHPDSEDMAADVEEIISLGLRGVKLHPDIQKVKLDDYRMLKMYELCEGRLPILIHTGDKRYDHSNPNRLLPILDIYKDLTVIGAHFGGWSIWEEAWKELAGRENFYVDCSSSLYAITPETAKELIHAYGSDRVLFGTDYPLWTPESEIERFMKLDLTEKEREDILYNNAAKLFGIN
;
A
#
# COMPACT_ATOMS: atom_id res chain seq x y z
N MET A 1 29.21 3.29 2.54
CA MET A 1 27.92 3.72 1.98
C MET A 1 27.12 4.40 3.07
N LYS A 2 26.41 5.49 2.77
CA LYS A 2 25.50 6.14 3.73
C LYS A 2 24.40 5.15 4.09
N LYS A 3 24.10 4.99 5.39
CA LYS A 3 22.98 4.17 5.84
C LYS A 3 21.74 5.06 5.81
N TYR A 4 20.77 4.75 4.93
CA TYR A 4 19.45 5.38 4.93
C TYR A 4 18.60 4.80 6.07
N ARG A 5 17.69 5.60 6.61
CA ARG A 5 16.52 5.09 7.30
C ARG A 5 15.52 4.62 6.24
N ILE A 6 14.81 3.52 6.50
CA ILE A 6 13.91 2.92 5.51
C ILE A 6 12.60 2.53 6.17
N ILE A 7 11.50 3.00 5.59
CA ILE A 7 10.14 2.53 5.88
C ILE A 7 9.66 1.74 4.65
N ASP A 8 9.29 0.49 4.85
CA ASP A 8 8.56 -0.28 3.85
C ASP A 8 7.06 0.00 4.01
N SER A 9 6.48 0.74 3.07
CA SER A 9 5.10 1.21 3.16
C SER A 9 4.05 0.21 2.66
N HIS A 10 4.45 -0.99 2.20
CA HIS A 10 3.52 -1.93 1.59
C HIS A 10 3.84 -3.39 1.96
N CYS A 11 3.37 -3.84 3.12
CA CYS A 11 3.63 -5.19 3.60
C CYS A 11 2.34 -5.91 3.98
N HIS A 12 1.99 -6.98 3.27
CA HIS A 12 0.88 -7.85 3.64
C HIS A 12 1.32 -8.91 4.64
N ILE A 13 0.69 -8.93 5.82
CA ILE A 13 0.97 -9.93 6.85
C ILE A 13 -0.29 -10.72 7.17
N TYR A 14 -0.10 -11.99 7.55
CA TYR A 14 -1.21 -12.90 7.83
C TYR A 14 -0.92 -13.72 9.11
N PRO A 15 -1.98 -14.17 9.84
CA PRO A 15 -1.81 -15.14 10.91
C PRO A 15 -1.12 -16.41 10.42
N ASP A 16 -0.18 -16.97 11.17
CA ASP A 16 0.67 -18.12 10.77
C ASP A 16 -0.11 -19.30 10.17
N LYS A 17 -1.31 -19.57 10.71
CA LYS A 17 -2.16 -20.68 10.26
C LYS A 17 -2.61 -20.57 8.82
N ILE A 18 -2.69 -19.36 8.28
CA ILE A 18 -3.19 -19.09 6.92
C ILE A 18 -2.16 -18.41 6.03
N ALA A 19 -1.03 -18.00 6.58
CA ALA A 19 -0.08 -17.12 5.91
C ALA A 19 0.37 -17.68 4.56
N GLN A 20 0.88 -18.91 4.50
CA GLN A 20 1.29 -19.54 3.25
C GLN A 20 0.14 -19.61 2.23
N LYS A 21 -1.05 -20.04 2.66
CA LYS A 21 -2.21 -20.13 1.77
C LYS A 21 -2.64 -18.77 1.22
N ALA A 22 -2.58 -17.70 2.05
CA ALA A 22 -2.92 -16.36 1.63
C ALA A 22 -1.88 -15.79 0.66
N SER A 23 -0.60 -16.03 0.91
CA SER A 23 0.50 -15.68 0.00
C SER A 23 0.34 -16.36 -1.35
N ASP A 24 0.13 -17.70 -1.36
CA ASP A 24 -0.08 -18.46 -2.59
C ASP A 24 -1.31 -17.95 -3.38
N ALA A 25 -2.40 -17.61 -2.68
CA ALA A 25 -3.61 -17.10 -3.32
C ALA A 25 -3.35 -15.74 -4.00
N THR A 26 -2.57 -14.86 -3.37
CA THR A 26 -2.19 -13.57 -3.95
C THR A 26 -1.25 -13.76 -5.15
N ALA A 27 -0.24 -14.60 -5.03
CA ALA A 27 0.68 -14.91 -6.12
C ALA A 27 -0.07 -15.51 -7.33
N ASN A 28 -0.99 -16.45 -7.09
CA ASN A 28 -1.84 -17.03 -8.13
C ASN A 28 -2.77 -16.00 -8.79
N PHE A 29 -3.32 -15.04 -8.02
CA PHE A 29 -4.14 -13.97 -8.58
C PHE A 29 -3.36 -13.14 -9.60
N TYR A 30 -2.10 -12.84 -9.31
CA TYR A 30 -1.23 -12.07 -10.20
C TYR A 30 -0.46 -12.90 -11.23
N GLU A 31 -0.62 -14.24 -11.21
CA GLU A 31 0.15 -15.16 -12.07
C GLU A 31 1.67 -15.01 -11.86
N LEU A 32 2.07 -14.66 -10.65
CA LEU A 32 3.45 -14.53 -10.22
C LEU A 32 3.92 -15.74 -9.43
N PRO A 33 5.20 -16.09 -9.45
CA PRO A 33 5.72 -17.13 -8.58
C PRO A 33 5.59 -16.70 -7.12
N PRO A 34 5.20 -17.60 -6.19
CA PRO A 34 5.19 -17.28 -4.77
C PRO A 34 6.62 -16.97 -4.30
N SER A 35 6.80 -15.92 -3.53
CA SER A 35 8.12 -15.51 -3.04
C SER A 35 8.31 -15.87 -1.57
N LEU A 36 7.52 -15.29 -0.67
CA LEU A 36 7.60 -15.51 0.77
C LEU A 36 6.23 -15.93 1.33
N ASP A 37 6.22 -16.36 2.59
CA ASP A 37 5.06 -17.02 3.20
C ASP A 37 4.02 -16.06 3.84
N GLY A 38 4.32 -14.77 3.92
CA GLY A 38 3.42 -13.76 4.51
C GLY A 38 3.38 -13.74 6.04
N ARG A 39 4.29 -14.44 6.73
CA ARG A 39 4.42 -14.41 8.20
C ARG A 39 5.15 -13.16 8.67
N ILE A 40 4.82 -12.72 9.88
CA ILE A 40 5.52 -11.61 10.56
C ILE A 40 7.00 -11.94 10.79
N SER A 41 7.30 -13.16 11.23
CA SER A 41 8.70 -13.58 11.46
C SER A 41 9.55 -13.52 10.21
N THR A 42 9.00 -13.93 9.07
CA THR A 42 9.67 -13.88 7.77
C THR A 42 9.85 -12.44 7.29
N LEU A 43 8.84 -11.58 7.46
CA LEU A 43 8.96 -10.15 7.15
C LEU A 43 10.10 -9.49 7.95
N LEU A 44 10.15 -9.75 9.26
CA LEU A 44 11.17 -9.18 10.14
C LEU A 44 12.58 -9.69 9.79
N GLU A 45 12.73 -10.98 9.51
CA GLU A 45 14.01 -11.58 9.12
C GLU A 45 14.57 -10.95 7.83
N HIS A 46 13.75 -10.87 6.78
CA HIS A 46 14.15 -10.29 5.50
C HIS A 46 14.32 -8.78 5.58
N GLY A 47 13.46 -8.11 6.34
CA GLY A 47 13.57 -6.68 6.56
C GLY A 47 14.84 -6.28 7.32
N GLU A 48 15.27 -7.09 8.31
CA GLU A 48 16.55 -6.87 9.00
C GLU A 48 17.74 -7.01 8.04
N LYS A 49 17.74 -8.04 7.18
CA LYS A 49 18.77 -8.23 6.15
C LYS A 49 18.80 -7.05 5.16
N ALA A 50 17.65 -6.51 4.80
CA ALA A 50 17.52 -5.36 3.91
C ALA A 50 17.82 -4.01 4.60
N GLY A 51 17.92 -3.98 5.94
CA GLY A 51 18.15 -2.77 6.72
C GLY A 51 16.91 -1.88 6.86
N ILE A 52 15.69 -2.46 6.84
CA ILE A 52 14.44 -1.75 7.02
C ILE A 52 14.21 -1.46 8.50
N ASP A 53 13.95 -0.20 8.81
CA ASP A 53 13.74 0.27 10.18
C ASP A 53 12.28 0.12 10.63
N HIS A 54 11.32 0.31 9.72
CA HIS A 54 9.89 0.33 10.04
C HIS A 54 9.04 -0.23 8.89
N PHE A 55 7.88 -0.81 9.21
CA PHE A 55 6.97 -1.41 8.23
C PHE A 55 5.55 -0.88 8.40
N ILE A 56 4.89 -0.59 7.29
CA ILE A 56 3.46 -0.35 7.26
C ILE A 56 2.79 -1.66 6.86
N VAL A 57 2.08 -2.26 7.81
CA VAL A 57 1.54 -3.63 7.68
C VAL A 57 0.03 -3.62 7.50
N GLN A 58 -0.46 -4.56 6.69
CA GLN A 58 -1.85 -4.61 6.24
C GLN A 58 -2.29 -6.00 5.80
N SER A 59 -3.60 -6.18 5.68
CA SER A 59 -4.27 -7.27 4.97
C SER A 59 -5.55 -6.75 4.33
N VAL A 60 -6.13 -7.52 3.39
CA VAL A 60 -7.37 -7.15 2.70
C VAL A 60 -8.49 -8.10 3.08
N ALA A 61 -9.64 -7.56 3.48
CA ALA A 61 -10.86 -8.33 3.66
C ALA A 61 -11.45 -8.67 2.29
N THR A 62 -11.57 -9.95 1.97
CA THR A 62 -12.21 -10.46 0.73
C THR A 62 -13.68 -10.75 0.92
N THR A 63 -14.16 -10.68 2.16
CA THR A 63 -15.58 -10.76 2.55
C THR A 63 -15.84 -9.81 3.74
N PRO A 64 -17.07 -9.29 3.90
CA PRO A 64 -17.37 -8.36 5.01
C PRO A 64 -17.12 -8.97 6.40
N LYS A 65 -17.33 -10.26 6.56
CA LYS A 65 -17.13 -10.97 7.84
C LYS A 65 -15.68 -10.98 8.33
N GLN A 66 -14.72 -10.70 7.45
CA GLN A 66 -13.29 -10.67 7.79
C GLN A 66 -12.82 -9.32 8.34
N VAL A 67 -13.55 -8.23 8.14
CA VAL A 67 -13.13 -6.85 8.45
C VAL A 67 -12.63 -6.74 9.89
N SER A 68 -13.49 -6.97 10.87
CA SER A 68 -13.12 -6.82 12.29
C SER A 68 -12.00 -7.78 12.72
N SER A 69 -12.01 -9.03 12.25
CA SER A 69 -10.97 -9.99 12.62
C SER A 69 -9.60 -9.62 12.06
N ILE A 70 -9.53 -9.10 10.84
CA ILE A 70 -8.29 -8.61 10.23
C ILE A 70 -7.81 -7.34 10.97
N ASN A 71 -8.69 -6.37 11.21
CA ASN A 71 -8.33 -5.13 11.88
C ASN A 71 -7.74 -5.39 13.27
N ARG A 72 -8.33 -6.30 14.05
CA ARG A 72 -7.82 -6.72 15.35
C ARG A 72 -6.50 -7.48 15.26
N PHE A 73 -6.32 -8.34 14.26
CA PHE A 73 -5.04 -9.01 14.03
C PHE A 73 -3.92 -8.02 13.73
N ILE A 74 -4.15 -7.05 12.84
CA ILE A 74 -3.17 -6.01 12.52
C ILE A 74 -2.86 -5.17 13.78
N ALA A 75 -3.87 -4.75 14.54
CA ALA A 75 -3.66 -3.97 15.76
C ALA A 75 -2.85 -4.74 16.81
N ALA A 76 -3.13 -6.02 17.01
CA ALA A 76 -2.34 -6.88 17.90
C ALA A 76 -0.89 -6.99 17.42
N SER A 77 -0.67 -7.19 16.13
CA SER A 77 0.67 -7.25 15.54
C SER A 77 1.45 -5.95 15.73
N VAL A 78 0.79 -4.80 15.61
CA VAL A 78 1.39 -3.49 15.91
C VAL A 78 1.80 -3.39 17.37
N ALA A 79 0.92 -3.76 18.29
CA ALA A 79 1.19 -3.71 19.74
C ALA A 79 2.38 -4.59 20.14
N GLU A 80 2.54 -5.75 19.50
CA GLU A 80 3.62 -6.71 19.77
C GLU A 80 4.93 -6.39 19.05
N SER A 81 4.94 -5.45 18.10
CA SER A 81 6.10 -5.16 17.24
C SER A 81 7.24 -4.39 17.92
N GLY A 82 7.06 -3.93 19.16
CA GLY A 82 8.05 -3.06 19.81
C GLY A 82 8.26 -1.71 19.10
N GLY A 83 7.24 -1.20 18.41
CA GLY A 83 7.28 0.07 17.69
C GLY A 83 7.78 -0.03 16.23
N ARG A 84 8.00 -1.24 15.72
CA ARG A 84 8.46 -1.45 14.33
C ARG A 84 7.35 -1.42 13.30
N PHE A 85 6.07 -1.47 13.70
CA PHE A 85 4.94 -1.50 12.79
C PHE A 85 4.02 -0.30 12.95
N THR A 86 3.51 0.18 11.83
CA THR A 86 2.29 0.97 11.71
C THR A 86 1.27 0.14 10.97
N GLY A 87 0.05 0.03 11.49
CA GLY A 87 -1.00 -0.82 10.90
C GLY A 87 -1.99 -0.02 10.09
N LEU A 88 -2.38 -0.57 8.92
CA LEU A 88 -3.56 -0.15 8.19
C LEU A 88 -4.67 -1.17 8.40
N GLY A 89 -5.88 -0.68 8.68
CA GLY A 89 -7.08 -1.51 8.68
C GLY A 89 -7.56 -1.85 7.28
N THR A 90 -8.65 -2.57 7.20
CA THR A 90 -9.35 -2.87 5.94
C THR A 90 -10.84 -2.65 6.10
N LEU A 91 -11.52 -2.34 5.00
CA LEU A 91 -12.97 -2.23 4.87
C LEU A 91 -13.46 -3.16 3.77
N HIS A 92 -14.77 -3.40 3.72
CA HIS A 92 -15.38 -4.17 2.64
C HIS A 92 -16.64 -3.45 2.11
N PRO A 93 -16.85 -3.38 0.78
CA PRO A 93 -18.00 -2.65 0.21
C PRO A 93 -19.38 -3.18 0.67
N ASP A 94 -19.45 -4.44 1.06
CA ASP A 94 -20.69 -5.07 1.53
C ASP A 94 -20.78 -5.15 3.07
N SER A 95 -20.02 -4.34 3.81
CA SER A 95 -20.17 -4.23 5.26
C SER A 95 -21.57 -3.70 5.63
N GLU A 96 -22.18 -4.32 6.65
CA GLU A 96 -23.53 -3.92 7.13
C GLU A 96 -23.48 -2.55 7.83
N ASP A 97 -22.40 -2.25 8.55
CA ASP A 97 -22.17 -0.96 9.23
C ASP A 97 -20.74 -0.48 9.01
N MET A 98 -20.53 0.12 7.85
CA MET A 98 -19.24 0.65 7.43
C MET A 98 -18.74 1.79 8.34
N ALA A 99 -19.66 2.56 8.94
CA ALA A 99 -19.28 3.62 9.87
C ALA A 99 -18.70 3.02 11.16
N ALA A 100 -19.30 1.97 11.69
CA ALA A 100 -18.78 1.26 12.86
C ALA A 100 -17.42 0.61 12.55
N ASP A 101 -17.21 0.07 11.34
CA ASP A 101 -15.92 -0.47 10.93
C ASP A 101 -14.81 0.59 10.92
N VAL A 102 -15.11 1.81 10.45
CA VAL A 102 -14.16 2.95 10.47
C VAL A 102 -13.84 3.37 11.90
N GLU A 103 -14.85 3.46 12.76
CA GLU A 103 -14.65 3.78 14.19
C GLU A 103 -13.83 2.68 14.89
N GLU A 104 -14.04 1.39 14.57
CA GLU A 104 -13.21 0.31 15.09
C GLU A 104 -11.73 0.50 14.66
N ILE A 105 -11.46 0.78 13.39
CA ILE A 105 -10.09 1.04 12.88
C ILE A 105 -9.42 2.16 13.68
N ILE A 106 -10.12 3.27 13.91
CA ILE A 106 -9.59 4.41 14.68
C ILE A 106 -9.35 4.02 16.13
N SER A 107 -10.31 3.35 16.77
CA SER A 107 -10.21 2.93 18.16
C SER A 107 -9.09 1.93 18.43
N LEU A 108 -8.75 1.11 17.43
CA LEU A 108 -7.62 0.19 17.44
C LEU A 108 -6.26 0.87 17.21
N GLY A 109 -6.23 2.18 16.95
CA GLY A 109 -5.01 2.95 16.70
C GLY A 109 -4.39 2.69 15.32
N LEU A 110 -5.12 2.11 14.38
CA LEU A 110 -4.68 1.93 13.00
C LEU A 110 -4.66 3.27 12.28
N ARG A 111 -3.68 3.46 11.39
CA ARG A 111 -3.33 4.77 10.82
C ARG A 111 -3.79 4.99 9.38
N GLY A 112 -4.64 4.13 8.86
CA GLY A 112 -5.18 4.22 7.50
C GLY A 112 -5.95 2.97 7.14
N VAL A 113 -6.33 2.85 5.87
CA VAL A 113 -7.12 1.74 5.32
C VAL A 113 -6.43 1.17 4.09
N LYS A 114 -6.38 -0.17 3.96
CA LYS A 114 -5.97 -0.87 2.73
C LYS A 114 -7.19 -1.45 2.02
N LEU A 115 -7.28 -1.16 0.71
CA LEU A 115 -8.33 -1.69 -0.17
C LEU A 115 -7.71 -2.33 -1.42
N HIS A 116 -8.44 -3.28 -1.99
CA HIS A 116 -8.05 -3.95 -3.23
C HIS A 116 -9.27 -4.20 -4.12
N PRO A 117 -9.66 -3.24 -4.96
CA PRO A 117 -10.90 -3.27 -5.74
C PRO A 117 -11.07 -4.53 -6.61
N ASP A 118 -9.99 -5.02 -7.24
CA ASP A 118 -10.09 -6.20 -8.12
C ASP A 118 -10.35 -7.49 -7.34
N ILE A 119 -9.72 -7.68 -6.17
CA ILE A 119 -9.97 -8.83 -5.29
C ILE A 119 -11.35 -8.71 -4.62
N GLN A 120 -11.74 -7.51 -4.22
CA GLN A 120 -13.05 -7.21 -3.62
C GLN A 120 -14.18 -7.12 -4.65
N LYS A 121 -13.83 -7.13 -5.95
CA LYS A 121 -14.76 -7.09 -7.11
C LYS A 121 -15.69 -5.87 -7.07
N VAL A 122 -15.14 -4.71 -6.76
CA VAL A 122 -15.84 -3.44 -6.67
C VAL A 122 -15.10 -2.38 -7.47
N LYS A 123 -15.80 -1.55 -8.23
CA LYS A 123 -15.20 -0.43 -8.95
C LYS A 123 -14.86 0.70 -7.99
N LEU A 124 -13.75 1.41 -8.25
CA LEU A 124 -13.32 2.55 -7.43
C LEU A 124 -14.39 3.62 -7.27
N ASP A 125 -15.23 3.81 -8.28
CA ASP A 125 -16.34 4.76 -8.32
C ASP A 125 -17.72 4.15 -7.99
N ASP A 126 -17.78 2.92 -7.45
CA ASP A 126 -19.01 2.33 -6.93
C ASP A 126 -19.53 3.13 -5.73
N TYR A 127 -20.85 3.30 -5.60
CA TYR A 127 -21.46 4.09 -4.53
C TYR A 127 -21.07 3.63 -3.12
N ARG A 128 -20.79 2.33 -2.93
CA ARG A 128 -20.30 1.76 -1.66
C ARG A 128 -18.88 2.24 -1.34
N MET A 129 -18.05 2.40 -2.37
CA MET A 129 -16.69 2.97 -2.23
C MET A 129 -16.76 4.46 -1.92
N LEU A 130 -17.69 5.21 -2.54
CA LEU A 130 -17.91 6.63 -2.23
C LEU A 130 -18.22 6.82 -0.74
N LYS A 131 -19.00 5.91 -0.16
CA LYS A 131 -19.29 5.94 1.28
C LYS A 131 -18.02 5.70 2.13
N MET A 132 -17.12 4.81 1.71
CA MET A 132 -15.83 4.62 2.40
C MET A 132 -14.99 5.90 2.35
N TYR A 133 -14.90 6.52 1.18
CA TYR A 133 -14.14 7.76 1.01
C TYR A 133 -14.67 8.87 1.91
N GLU A 134 -15.98 9.09 1.94
CA GLU A 134 -16.66 10.05 2.82
C GLU A 134 -16.33 9.81 4.30
N LEU A 135 -16.34 8.55 4.75
CA LEU A 135 -16.07 8.19 6.15
C LEU A 135 -14.60 8.32 6.53
N CYS A 136 -13.68 8.17 5.56
CA CYS A 136 -12.23 8.25 5.77
C CYS A 136 -11.67 9.68 5.56
N GLU A 137 -12.38 10.54 4.80
CA GLU A 137 -11.91 11.88 4.44
C GLU A 137 -11.53 12.70 5.68
N GLY A 138 -10.33 13.30 5.66
CA GLY A 138 -9.77 14.07 6.76
C GLY A 138 -9.40 13.26 8.02
N ARG A 139 -9.55 11.94 8.00
CA ARG A 139 -9.37 11.06 9.17
C ARG A 139 -8.34 9.96 8.95
N LEU A 140 -8.45 9.23 7.85
CA LEU A 140 -7.62 8.06 7.52
C LEU A 140 -7.18 8.11 6.06
N PRO A 141 -5.87 8.07 5.75
CA PRO A 141 -5.40 7.84 4.40
C PRO A 141 -5.81 6.45 3.92
N ILE A 142 -6.02 6.31 2.60
CA ILE A 142 -6.37 5.03 1.99
C ILE A 142 -5.25 4.60 1.05
N LEU A 143 -4.60 3.48 1.35
CA LEU A 143 -3.73 2.77 0.43
C LEU A 143 -4.61 1.82 -0.40
N ILE A 144 -4.67 2.06 -1.69
CA ILE A 144 -5.56 1.34 -2.59
C ILE A 144 -4.80 0.74 -3.76
N HIS A 145 -5.09 -0.54 -4.08
CA HIS A 145 -4.57 -1.14 -5.30
C HIS A 145 -5.16 -0.45 -6.52
N THR A 146 -4.30 -0.02 -7.44
CA THR A 146 -4.67 0.69 -8.65
C THR A 146 -4.00 0.09 -9.88
N GLY A 147 -4.74 0.07 -10.99
CA GLY A 147 -4.32 -0.55 -12.24
C GLY A 147 -4.51 -2.07 -12.19
N ASP A 148 -4.52 -2.66 -13.22
CA ASP A 148 -4.46 -4.04 -13.67
C ASP A 148 -5.14 -4.13 -15.04
N LYS A 149 -4.34 -4.32 -16.08
CA LYS A 149 -4.87 -4.39 -17.48
C LYS A 149 -5.94 -5.47 -17.70
N ARG A 150 -6.06 -6.44 -16.76
CA ARG A 150 -7.03 -7.53 -16.83
C ARG A 150 -8.41 -7.14 -16.32
N TYR A 151 -8.50 -6.08 -15.51
CA TYR A 151 -9.72 -5.67 -14.81
C TYR A 151 -10.00 -4.17 -14.97
N ASP A 152 -11.25 -3.80 -14.80
CA ASP A 152 -11.71 -2.41 -14.86
C ASP A 152 -12.09 -1.84 -13.48
N HIS A 153 -11.97 -2.65 -12.41
CA HIS A 153 -12.38 -2.22 -11.08
C HIS A 153 -11.45 -1.14 -10.52
N SER A 154 -10.13 -1.34 -10.65
CA SER A 154 -9.09 -0.46 -10.12
C SER A 154 -8.49 0.48 -11.15
N ASN A 155 -9.14 0.69 -12.31
CA ASN A 155 -8.61 1.55 -13.35
C ASN A 155 -8.40 2.98 -12.83
N PRO A 156 -7.21 3.59 -13.04
CA PRO A 156 -6.85 4.93 -12.54
C PRO A 156 -7.84 6.04 -12.89
N ASN A 157 -8.47 5.99 -14.08
CA ASN A 157 -9.44 7.00 -14.51
C ASN A 157 -10.63 7.13 -13.56
N ARG A 158 -10.97 6.06 -12.81
CA ARG A 158 -12.04 6.05 -11.81
C ARG A 158 -11.70 6.80 -10.54
N LEU A 159 -10.39 7.02 -10.26
CA LEU A 159 -9.94 7.82 -9.13
C LEU A 159 -10.04 9.32 -9.38
N LEU A 160 -10.01 9.77 -10.63
CA LEU A 160 -10.03 11.21 -10.93
C LEU A 160 -11.19 11.94 -10.27
N PRO A 161 -12.47 11.54 -10.48
CA PRO A 161 -13.59 12.22 -9.84
C PRO A 161 -13.56 12.08 -8.31
N ILE A 162 -13.02 10.98 -7.78
CA ILE A 162 -12.88 10.78 -6.33
C ILE A 162 -11.94 11.81 -5.72
N LEU A 163 -10.74 11.98 -6.30
CA LEU A 163 -9.75 12.96 -5.85
C LEU A 163 -10.25 14.41 -6.01
N ASP A 164 -11.15 14.67 -6.95
CA ASP A 164 -11.76 15.98 -7.17
C ASP A 164 -12.91 16.27 -6.20
N ILE A 165 -13.64 15.26 -5.76
CA ILE A 165 -14.77 15.39 -4.83
C ILE A 165 -14.27 15.43 -3.38
N TYR A 166 -13.42 14.48 -2.99
CA TYR A 166 -12.93 14.30 -1.62
C TYR A 166 -11.57 14.96 -1.45
N LYS A 167 -11.54 16.29 -1.30
CA LYS A 167 -10.29 17.08 -1.28
C LYS A 167 -9.41 16.84 -0.06
N ASP A 168 -10.02 16.50 1.07
CA ASP A 168 -9.30 16.22 2.32
C ASP A 168 -8.98 14.72 2.48
N LEU A 169 -9.37 13.88 1.51
CA LEU A 169 -9.01 12.46 1.49
C LEU A 169 -7.60 12.30 0.93
N THR A 170 -6.69 11.73 1.71
CA THR A 170 -5.40 11.30 1.22
C THR A 170 -5.49 9.90 0.63
N VAL A 171 -5.15 9.75 -0.64
CA VAL A 171 -5.12 8.45 -1.33
C VAL A 171 -3.68 8.12 -1.70
N ILE A 172 -3.28 6.87 -1.46
CA ILE A 172 -2.01 6.29 -1.88
C ILE A 172 -2.35 5.23 -2.92
N GLY A 173 -2.04 5.51 -4.19
CA GLY A 173 -2.17 4.55 -5.28
C GLY A 173 -1.00 3.57 -5.25
N ALA A 174 -1.26 2.30 -4.95
CA ALA A 174 -0.21 1.29 -4.97
C ALA A 174 0.40 1.14 -6.38
N HIS A 175 1.67 0.71 -6.41
CA HIS A 175 2.35 0.33 -7.64
C HIS A 175 2.44 1.47 -8.68
N PHE A 176 2.96 2.62 -8.25
CA PHE A 176 2.95 3.86 -9.04
C PHE A 176 1.56 4.24 -9.58
N GLY A 177 0.50 3.95 -8.81
CA GLY A 177 -0.86 4.30 -9.17
C GLY A 177 -1.48 3.49 -10.32
N GLY A 178 -0.78 2.46 -10.83
CA GLY A 178 -1.28 1.74 -12.01
C GLY A 178 -0.53 0.47 -12.36
N TRP A 179 -0.59 -0.56 -11.52
CA TRP A 179 0.06 -1.85 -11.81
C TRP A 179 -0.25 -2.34 -13.24
N SER A 180 0.78 -2.69 -14.00
CA SER A 180 0.73 -3.12 -15.41
C SER A 180 0.24 -2.09 -16.46
N ILE A 181 -0.18 -0.89 -16.03
CA ILE A 181 -0.60 0.24 -16.88
C ILE A 181 0.01 1.56 -16.38
N TRP A 182 1.28 1.51 -15.95
CA TRP A 182 1.98 2.64 -15.30
C TRP A 182 2.00 3.92 -16.13
N GLU A 183 2.20 3.80 -17.46
CA GLU A 183 2.29 4.95 -18.35
C GLU A 183 0.96 5.68 -18.55
N GLU A 184 -0.16 4.97 -18.50
CA GLU A 184 -1.50 5.56 -18.53
C GLU A 184 -1.81 6.20 -17.20
N ALA A 185 -1.50 5.51 -16.09
CA ALA A 185 -1.85 5.92 -14.74
C ALA A 185 -1.29 7.30 -14.36
N TRP A 186 0.01 7.55 -14.59
CA TRP A 186 0.60 8.83 -14.19
C TRP A 186 0.04 10.01 -14.98
N LYS A 187 -0.33 9.82 -16.26
CA LYS A 187 -0.95 10.87 -17.08
C LYS A 187 -2.29 11.32 -16.52
N GLU A 188 -3.00 10.41 -15.87
CA GLU A 188 -4.29 10.66 -15.26
C GLU A 188 -4.17 11.25 -13.84
N LEU A 189 -3.23 10.74 -13.04
CA LEU A 189 -3.21 10.95 -11.58
C LEU A 189 -2.13 11.92 -11.09
N ALA A 190 -1.07 12.18 -11.86
CA ALA A 190 0.01 13.07 -11.42
C ALA A 190 -0.45 14.51 -11.20
N GLY A 191 0.21 15.21 -10.26
CA GLY A 191 -0.08 16.61 -9.94
C GLY A 191 -1.27 16.84 -9.01
N ARG A 192 -1.87 15.79 -8.45
CA ARG A 192 -2.95 15.89 -7.45
C ARG A 192 -2.36 16.05 -6.05
N GLU A 193 -2.80 17.07 -5.31
CA GLU A 193 -2.25 17.40 -3.98
C GLU A 193 -2.55 16.33 -2.92
N ASN A 194 -3.70 15.66 -3.04
CA ASN A 194 -4.18 14.63 -2.13
C ASN A 194 -3.84 13.19 -2.58
N PHE A 195 -2.93 13.04 -3.56
CA PHE A 195 -2.55 11.75 -4.12
C PHE A 195 -1.06 11.48 -3.94
N TYR A 196 -0.76 10.31 -3.40
CA TYR A 196 0.56 9.72 -3.27
C TYR A 196 0.62 8.39 -4.02
N VAL A 197 1.82 7.86 -4.25
CA VAL A 197 2.00 6.51 -4.79
C VAL A 197 3.07 5.76 -4.01
N ASP A 198 3.04 4.43 -4.02
CA ASP A 198 4.19 3.63 -3.65
C ASP A 198 4.83 2.97 -4.88
N CYS A 199 6.11 2.61 -4.80
CA CYS A 199 6.84 1.99 -5.90
C CYS A 199 6.84 0.45 -5.86
N SER A 200 6.04 -0.14 -4.96
CA SER A 200 6.00 -1.60 -4.76
C SER A 200 5.53 -2.33 -6.03
N SER A 201 5.91 -3.58 -6.19
CA SER A 201 5.51 -4.43 -7.34
C SER A 201 5.60 -3.75 -8.71
N SER A 202 6.60 -2.89 -8.91
CA SER A 202 6.77 -2.14 -10.17
C SER A 202 8.19 -2.26 -10.74
N LEU A 203 9.21 -2.14 -9.86
CA LEU A 203 10.62 -2.08 -10.27
C LEU A 203 11.15 -3.38 -10.90
N TYR A 204 10.41 -4.47 -10.82
CA TYR A 204 10.75 -5.71 -11.51
C TYR A 204 10.36 -5.70 -13.00
N ALA A 205 9.42 -4.85 -13.40
CA ALA A 205 8.77 -4.86 -14.71
C ALA A 205 9.11 -3.64 -15.58
N ILE A 206 9.51 -2.52 -14.95
CA ILE A 206 9.87 -1.27 -15.65
C ILE A 206 11.37 -1.02 -15.55
N THR A 207 11.91 -0.25 -16.51
CA THR A 207 13.34 0.11 -16.47
C THR A 207 13.63 1.15 -15.38
N PRO A 208 14.88 1.26 -14.89
CA PRO A 208 15.27 2.32 -13.97
C PRO A 208 14.96 3.74 -14.49
N GLU A 209 15.08 3.97 -15.79
CA GLU A 209 14.78 5.23 -16.45
C GLU A 209 13.28 5.54 -16.37
N THR A 210 12.43 4.57 -16.72
CA THR A 210 10.97 4.70 -16.60
C THR A 210 10.56 4.93 -15.14
N ALA A 211 11.14 4.20 -14.19
CA ALA A 211 10.84 4.40 -12.77
C ALA A 211 11.21 5.83 -12.30
N LYS A 212 12.35 6.35 -12.74
CA LYS A 212 12.76 7.73 -12.48
C LYS A 212 11.79 8.76 -13.09
N GLU A 213 11.36 8.53 -14.32
CA GLU A 213 10.36 9.38 -14.97
C GLU A 213 9.04 9.42 -14.20
N LEU A 214 8.54 8.27 -13.74
CA LEU A 214 7.34 8.17 -12.92
C LEU A 214 7.52 8.91 -11.58
N ILE A 215 8.65 8.73 -10.90
CA ILE A 215 8.98 9.44 -9.65
C ILE A 215 8.92 10.95 -9.86
N HIS A 216 9.52 11.45 -10.94
CA HIS A 216 9.52 12.88 -11.24
C HIS A 216 8.15 13.39 -11.67
N ALA A 217 7.36 12.58 -12.38
CA ALA A 217 6.00 12.95 -12.81
C ALA A 217 5.04 13.12 -11.63
N TYR A 218 5.10 12.21 -10.63
CA TYR A 218 4.32 12.34 -9.40
C TYR A 218 4.89 13.39 -8.43
N GLY A 219 6.19 13.66 -8.50
CA GLY A 219 6.96 14.40 -7.52
C GLY A 219 7.59 13.46 -6.49
N SER A 220 8.90 13.56 -6.28
CA SER A 220 9.63 12.68 -5.35
C SER A 220 9.16 12.78 -3.90
N ASP A 221 8.50 13.88 -3.52
CA ASP A 221 7.85 14.10 -2.23
C ASP A 221 6.47 13.41 -2.08
N ARG A 222 6.00 12.76 -3.14
CA ARG A 222 4.73 12.03 -3.22
C ARG A 222 4.89 10.53 -3.43
N VAL A 223 6.13 10.04 -3.51
CA VAL A 223 6.42 8.62 -3.70
C VAL A 223 6.88 7.99 -2.40
N LEU A 224 6.37 6.81 -2.08
CA LEU A 224 6.76 6.00 -0.93
C LEU A 224 7.51 4.76 -1.42
N PHE A 225 8.50 4.31 -0.65
CA PHE A 225 9.11 3.00 -0.86
C PHE A 225 8.20 1.91 -0.31
N GLY A 226 8.00 0.83 -1.06
CA GLY A 226 7.25 -0.35 -0.63
C GLY A 226 7.73 -1.59 -1.35
N THR A 227 7.58 -2.76 -0.71
CA THR A 227 8.01 -4.04 -1.29
C THR A 227 6.88 -4.87 -1.86
N ASP A 228 5.65 -4.71 -1.37
CA ASP A 228 4.52 -5.61 -1.61
C ASP A 228 4.81 -7.03 -1.07
N TYR A 229 5.53 -7.10 0.08
CA TYR A 229 5.68 -8.36 0.79
C TYR A 229 4.31 -9.04 0.97
N PRO A 230 4.15 -10.33 0.73
CA PRO A 230 5.15 -11.38 0.49
C PRO A 230 5.46 -11.69 -0.97
N LEU A 231 5.00 -10.90 -1.94
CA LEU A 231 5.28 -11.15 -3.37
C LEU A 231 6.76 -10.95 -3.70
N TRP A 232 7.42 -9.99 -3.06
CA TRP A 232 8.85 -9.71 -3.24
C TRP A 232 9.59 -9.71 -1.92
N THR A 233 10.88 -10.05 -1.98
CA THR A 233 11.73 -9.94 -0.80
C THR A 233 12.15 -8.48 -0.59
N PRO A 234 12.19 -7.99 0.66
CA PRO A 234 12.72 -6.66 0.97
C PRO A 234 14.09 -6.38 0.36
N GLU A 235 15.00 -7.36 0.38
CA GLU A 235 16.34 -7.22 -0.18
C GLU A 235 16.31 -6.97 -1.69
N SER A 236 15.45 -7.69 -2.43
CA SER A 236 15.34 -7.53 -3.88
C SER A 236 14.80 -6.16 -4.28
N GLU A 237 13.82 -5.64 -3.53
CA GLU A 237 13.22 -4.33 -3.82
C GLU A 237 14.15 -3.17 -3.46
N ILE A 238 14.89 -3.26 -2.35
CA ILE A 238 15.95 -2.29 -2.03
C ILE A 238 17.05 -2.32 -3.11
N GLU A 239 17.48 -3.51 -3.54
CA GLU A 239 18.47 -3.61 -4.60
C GLU A 239 18.01 -2.95 -5.90
N ARG A 240 16.74 -3.16 -6.30
CA ARG A 240 16.15 -2.52 -7.49
C ARG A 240 16.07 -1.01 -7.32
N PHE A 241 15.56 -0.54 -6.17
CA PHE A 241 15.44 0.89 -5.88
C PHE A 241 16.79 1.62 -5.88
N MET A 242 17.83 0.99 -5.33
CA MET A 242 19.16 1.59 -5.26
C MET A 242 19.87 1.74 -6.63
N LYS A 243 19.37 1.06 -7.67
CA LYS A 243 19.84 1.22 -9.06
C LYS A 243 19.28 2.46 -9.76
N LEU A 244 18.25 3.10 -9.20
CA LEU A 244 17.65 4.30 -9.77
C LEU A 244 18.63 5.47 -9.69
N ASP A 245 18.74 6.26 -10.75
CA ASP A 245 19.55 7.48 -10.78
C ASP A 245 18.79 8.64 -10.13
N LEU A 246 18.77 8.65 -8.80
CA LEU A 246 18.12 9.65 -7.96
C LEU A 246 19.14 10.45 -7.15
N THR A 247 18.82 11.67 -6.79
CA THR A 247 19.60 12.46 -5.84
C THR A 247 19.50 11.88 -4.42
N GLU A 248 20.45 12.21 -3.54
CA GLU A 248 20.41 11.81 -2.12
C GLU A 248 19.09 12.25 -1.43
N LYS A 249 18.63 13.46 -1.73
CA LYS A 249 17.40 14.02 -1.17
C LYS A 249 16.17 13.20 -1.60
N GLU A 250 16.05 12.86 -2.87
CA GLU A 250 14.96 12.03 -3.38
C GLU A 250 14.97 10.64 -2.75
N ARG A 251 16.16 10.04 -2.57
CA ARG A 251 16.28 8.74 -1.89
C ARG A 251 15.81 8.83 -0.43
N GLU A 252 16.26 9.83 0.31
CA GLU A 252 15.87 10.03 1.71
C GLU A 252 14.36 10.26 1.85
N ASP A 253 13.79 11.05 0.94
CA ASP A 253 12.35 11.33 0.95
C ASP A 253 11.54 10.07 0.66
N ILE A 254 11.86 9.34 -0.40
CA ILE A 254 11.10 8.15 -0.82
C ILE A 254 11.28 7.00 0.17
N LEU A 255 12.51 6.77 0.64
CA LEU A 255 12.79 5.66 1.56
C LEU A 255 12.22 5.89 2.96
N TYR A 256 12.09 7.15 3.40
CA TYR A 256 11.71 7.41 4.78
C TYR A 256 10.80 8.62 4.97
N ASN A 257 11.22 9.82 4.57
CA ASN A 257 10.60 11.08 5.04
C ASN A 257 9.13 11.20 4.65
N ASN A 258 8.77 10.78 3.43
CA ASN A 258 7.40 10.87 2.93
C ASN A 258 6.44 9.99 3.75
N ALA A 259 6.79 8.72 3.95
CA ALA A 259 5.99 7.81 4.76
C ALA A 259 5.96 8.23 6.23
N ALA A 260 7.10 8.66 6.80
CA ALA A 260 7.18 9.16 8.17
C ALA A 260 6.25 10.35 8.39
N LYS A 261 6.25 11.32 7.48
CA LYS A 261 5.36 12.49 7.53
C LYS A 261 3.89 12.07 7.40
N LEU A 262 3.58 11.22 6.43
CA LEU A 262 2.21 10.83 6.12
C LEU A 262 1.54 10.06 7.26
N PHE A 263 2.28 9.14 7.91
CA PHE A 263 1.77 8.28 8.96
C PHE A 263 2.15 8.72 10.38
N GLY A 264 2.85 9.85 10.54
CA GLY A 264 3.28 10.36 11.84
C GLY A 264 4.27 9.43 12.55
N ILE A 265 5.24 8.87 11.82
CA ILE A 265 6.30 8.00 12.34
C ILE A 265 7.51 8.87 12.71
N ASN A 266 8.04 8.72 13.93
CA ASN A 266 9.16 9.52 14.47
C ASN A 266 10.52 8.82 14.29
#